data_00df21bab86f86771e34a291ccd0bdc9
#
_entry.id   00df21bab86f86771e34a291ccd0bdc9
#
_cell.length_a   1.000
_cell.length_b   1.000
_cell.length_c   1.000
_cell.angle_alpha   90.00
_cell.angle_beta   90.00
_cell.angle_gamma   90.00
#
_symmetry.space_group_name_H-M   'P 1'
#
loop_
_entity.id
_entity.type
_entity.pdbx_description
1 polymer ?
#
loop_
_entity_poly.entity_id
_entity_poly.type
_entity_poly.pdbx_seq_one_letter_code
_entity_poly.pdbx_strand_id
1 'polypeptide(L)'
;KNMNLNRKKLKIVYYMKPVLGEDELKSNGYIDLKYDKNNNIICAQNLYNSEFKNNVIYVSNSEKMLSYTGDKNFFLGNGNISNPDGLKKSSLNNENSLGKKPCIAYEIEVEIDSLSEKEIVFLLGAEDAVIDSKNIAYKYSKIQNCKQELENVKSYWRDILGRLQVYTPLESMNIIL
;
A
#
# COMPACT_ATOMS: atom_id res chain seq x y z
N LYS A 1 11.30 6.92 -13.83
CA LYS A 1 12.40 7.58 -14.54
C LYS A 1 11.88 8.48 -15.65
N ASN A 2 12.37 9.71 -15.72
CA ASN A 2 12.07 10.65 -16.81
C ASN A 2 13.22 10.65 -17.81
N MET A 3 12.95 10.19 -19.02
CA MET A 3 13.95 10.16 -20.11
C MET A 3 13.88 11.40 -21.01
N ASN A 4 13.00 12.35 -20.72
CA ASN A 4 12.81 13.56 -21.52
C ASN A 4 13.61 14.73 -20.95
N LEU A 5 13.88 15.71 -21.80
CA LEU A 5 14.58 16.96 -21.44
C LEU A 5 13.70 17.92 -20.62
N ASN A 6 12.39 17.70 -20.56
CA ASN A 6 11.46 18.53 -19.81
C ASN A 6 11.04 17.82 -18.51
N ARG A 7 10.85 18.61 -17.43
CA ARG A 7 10.22 18.15 -16.19
C ARG A 7 8.85 17.55 -16.47
N LYS A 8 8.53 16.45 -15.80
CA LYS A 8 7.22 15.82 -15.87
C LYS A 8 6.53 15.86 -14.52
N LYS A 9 5.23 16.16 -14.57
CA LYS A 9 4.33 16.09 -13.45
C LYS A 9 3.37 14.92 -13.67
N LEU A 10 3.33 13.99 -12.74
CA LEU A 10 2.52 12.78 -12.82
C LEU A 10 1.55 12.73 -11.65
N LYS A 11 0.32 12.38 -11.91
CA LYS A 11 -0.67 11.99 -10.91
C LYS A 11 -0.70 10.47 -10.84
N ILE A 12 -0.44 9.91 -9.68
CA ILE A 12 -0.48 8.47 -9.44
C ILE A 12 -1.64 8.20 -8.50
N VAL A 13 -2.45 7.22 -8.84
CA VAL A 13 -3.59 6.79 -8.02
C VAL A 13 -3.36 5.36 -7.57
N TYR A 14 -3.41 5.16 -6.26
CA TYR A 14 -3.46 3.85 -5.65
C TYR A 14 -4.91 3.42 -5.45
N TYR A 15 -5.20 2.16 -5.68
CA TYR A 15 -6.52 1.58 -5.43
C TYR A 15 -6.39 0.17 -4.88
N MET A 16 -7.15 -0.11 -3.82
CA MET A 16 -7.39 -1.47 -3.34
C MET A 16 -8.80 -1.60 -2.78
N LYS A 17 -9.29 -2.82 -2.76
CA LYS A 17 -10.57 -3.18 -2.15
C LYS A 17 -10.28 -4.01 -0.90
N PRO A 18 -10.52 -3.48 0.32
CA PRO A 18 -10.34 -4.23 1.54
C PRO A 18 -11.47 -5.25 1.68
N VAL A 19 -11.11 -6.50 2.02
CA VAL A 19 -12.03 -7.53 2.49
C VAL A 19 -11.52 -7.98 3.84
N LEU A 20 -12.18 -7.51 4.91
CA LEU A 20 -11.80 -7.80 6.29
C LEU A 20 -12.87 -8.67 6.92
N GLY A 21 -12.72 -9.97 6.81
CA GLY A 21 -13.67 -10.96 7.30
C GLY A 21 -13.86 -12.10 6.32
N GLU A 22 -14.93 -12.87 6.51
CA GLU A 22 -15.20 -14.11 5.77
C GLU A 22 -15.44 -13.86 4.28
N ASP A 23 -16.23 -12.85 3.95
CA ASP A 23 -16.50 -12.45 2.59
C ASP A 23 -16.84 -10.95 2.45
N GLU A 24 -16.85 -10.47 1.20
CA GLU A 24 -17.15 -9.08 0.88
C GLU A 24 -18.57 -8.65 1.26
N LEU A 25 -19.57 -9.48 0.99
CA LEU A 25 -20.97 -9.11 1.17
C LEU A 25 -21.30 -8.94 2.65
N LYS A 26 -20.74 -9.79 3.50
CA LYS A 26 -20.94 -9.74 4.94
C LYS A 26 -20.18 -8.60 5.62
N SER A 27 -19.01 -8.24 5.10
CA SER A 27 -18.11 -7.29 5.76
C SER A 27 -18.23 -5.85 5.29
N ASN A 28 -18.69 -5.59 4.07
CA ASN A 28 -18.67 -4.24 3.44
C ASN A 28 -19.27 -3.13 4.32
N GLY A 29 -20.43 -3.37 4.96
CA GLY A 29 -21.12 -2.35 5.76
C GLY A 29 -20.42 -2.01 7.08
N TYR A 30 -19.46 -2.82 7.51
CA TYR A 30 -18.82 -2.72 8.82
C TYR A 30 -17.36 -2.28 8.74
N ILE A 31 -16.83 -2.07 7.53
CA ILE A 31 -15.46 -1.60 7.36
C ILE A 31 -15.43 -0.09 7.58
N ASP A 32 -14.79 0.30 8.69
CA ASP A 32 -14.51 1.69 9.04
C ASP A 32 -13.14 2.08 8.49
N LEU A 33 -13.15 2.99 7.53
CA LEU A 33 -11.93 3.48 6.88
C LEU A 33 -11.70 4.92 7.27
N LYS A 34 -10.49 5.24 7.72
CA LYS A 34 -10.10 6.57 8.17
C LYS A 34 -8.74 6.97 7.62
N TYR A 35 -8.65 8.20 7.14
CA TYR A 35 -7.39 8.83 6.78
C TYR A 35 -6.86 9.68 7.93
N ASP A 36 -5.66 9.36 8.38
CA ASP A 36 -4.89 10.20 9.30
C ASP A 36 -3.89 11.05 8.49
N LYS A 37 -4.25 12.31 8.31
CA LYS A 37 -3.47 13.27 7.53
C LYS A 37 -2.09 13.55 8.15
N ASN A 38 -1.99 13.50 9.48
CA ASN A 38 -0.72 13.81 10.16
C ASN A 38 0.33 12.72 9.95
N ASN A 39 -0.13 11.47 9.89
CA ASN A 39 0.73 10.31 9.68
C ASN A 39 0.74 9.82 8.22
N ASN A 40 -0.01 10.48 7.33
CA ASN A 40 -0.13 10.10 5.91
C ASN A 40 -0.50 8.62 5.71
N ILE A 41 -1.46 8.13 6.47
CA ILE A 41 -1.88 6.73 6.52
C ILE A 41 -3.40 6.61 6.42
N ILE A 42 -3.87 5.65 5.65
CA ILE A 42 -5.28 5.23 5.63
C ILE A 42 -5.36 3.89 6.33
N CYS A 43 -6.17 3.82 7.37
CA CYS A 43 -6.44 2.61 8.16
C CYS A 43 -7.86 2.12 7.90
N ALA A 44 -8.04 0.80 7.83
CA ALA A 44 -9.36 0.18 7.75
C ALA A 44 -9.49 -0.97 8.75
N GLN A 45 -10.62 -1.00 9.46
CA GLN A 45 -10.95 -1.98 10.49
C GLN A 45 -12.35 -2.55 10.25
N ASN A 46 -12.57 -3.82 10.61
CA ASN A 46 -13.91 -4.40 10.63
C ASN A 46 -14.50 -4.27 12.04
N LEU A 47 -15.50 -3.43 12.19
CA LEU A 47 -16.12 -3.17 13.50
C LEU A 47 -17.13 -4.24 13.94
N TYR A 48 -17.51 -5.15 13.05
CA TYR A 48 -18.51 -6.19 13.35
C TYR A 48 -17.95 -7.32 14.22
N ASN A 49 -16.74 -7.77 13.91
CA ASN A 49 -16.13 -8.89 14.59
C ASN A 49 -15.50 -8.46 15.91
N SER A 50 -16.05 -8.94 17.03
CA SER A 50 -15.57 -8.58 18.38
C SER A 50 -14.16 -9.10 18.68
N GLU A 51 -13.77 -10.24 18.10
CA GLU A 51 -12.46 -10.87 18.32
C GLU A 51 -11.34 -10.10 17.61
N PHE A 52 -11.60 -9.64 16.37
CA PHE A 52 -10.58 -8.98 15.53
C PHE A 52 -10.85 -7.48 15.31
N LYS A 53 -11.71 -6.87 16.13
CA LYS A 53 -12.12 -5.47 15.96
C LYS A 53 -10.97 -4.46 16.05
N ASN A 54 -9.89 -4.81 16.72
CA ASN A 54 -8.71 -3.96 16.85
C ASN A 54 -7.74 -4.11 15.68
N ASN A 55 -7.81 -5.26 14.96
CA ASN A 55 -6.93 -5.51 13.84
C ASN A 55 -7.19 -4.48 12.74
N VAL A 56 -6.11 -3.97 12.20
CA VAL A 56 -6.14 -2.91 11.20
C VAL A 56 -5.33 -3.31 9.99
N ILE A 57 -5.89 -3.11 8.80
CA ILE A 57 -5.08 -3.00 7.60
C ILE A 57 -4.82 -1.52 7.33
N TYR A 58 -3.67 -1.24 6.76
CA TYR A 58 -3.30 0.13 6.45
C TYR A 58 -2.54 0.25 5.16
N VAL A 59 -2.66 1.42 4.54
CA VAL A 59 -1.83 1.83 3.42
C VAL A 59 -1.19 3.17 3.71
N SER A 60 0.03 3.34 3.25
CA SER A 60 0.77 4.59 3.32
C SER A 60 1.71 4.70 2.12
N ASN A 61 2.38 5.81 1.97
CA ASN A 61 3.40 5.99 0.94
C ASN A 61 4.40 7.09 1.36
N SER A 62 5.51 7.18 0.63
CA SER A 62 6.58 8.16 0.91
C SER A 62 6.25 9.58 0.45
N GLU A 63 5.16 9.78 -0.32
CA GLU A 63 4.72 11.09 -0.80
C GLU A 63 3.46 11.52 -0.06
N LYS A 64 3.15 12.81 -0.06
CA LYS A 64 1.92 13.30 0.56
C LYS A 64 0.69 12.91 -0.26
N MET A 65 -0.30 12.29 0.38
CA MET A 65 -1.60 12.07 -0.23
C MET A 65 -2.32 13.42 -0.42
N LEU A 66 -2.77 13.69 -1.64
CA LEU A 66 -3.49 14.92 -2.00
C LEU A 66 -4.98 14.80 -1.71
N SER A 67 -5.56 13.70 -2.14
CA SER A 67 -6.96 13.38 -1.91
C SER A 67 -7.15 11.87 -1.81
N TYR A 68 -8.26 11.45 -1.23
CA TYR A 68 -8.60 10.05 -1.05
C TYR A 68 -10.11 9.82 -1.13
N THR A 69 -10.50 8.56 -1.23
CA THR A 69 -11.89 8.14 -1.03
C THR A 69 -11.95 6.74 -0.45
N GLY A 70 -12.88 6.55 0.48
CA GLY A 70 -13.28 5.25 1.01
C GLY A 70 -14.46 4.63 0.27
N ASP A 71 -15.08 5.35 -0.66
CA ASP A 71 -16.30 4.92 -1.35
C ASP A 71 -15.99 4.35 -2.74
N LYS A 72 -16.17 3.03 -2.89
CA LYS A 72 -15.99 2.33 -4.16
C LYS A 72 -16.92 2.85 -5.27
N ASN A 73 -18.17 3.21 -4.91
CA ASN A 73 -19.11 3.72 -5.88
C ASN A 73 -18.71 5.10 -6.41
N PHE A 74 -18.15 5.95 -5.55
CA PHE A 74 -17.60 7.23 -5.98
C PHE A 74 -16.39 7.04 -6.90
N PHE A 75 -15.49 6.09 -6.56
CA PHE A 75 -14.27 5.88 -7.33
C PHE A 75 -14.53 5.21 -8.67
N LEU A 76 -15.27 4.11 -8.70
CA LEU A 76 -15.55 3.39 -9.95
C LEU A 76 -16.65 4.06 -10.76
N GLY A 77 -17.69 4.61 -10.12
CA GLY A 77 -18.84 5.20 -10.79
C GLY A 77 -19.54 4.22 -11.72
N ASN A 78 -19.79 4.65 -12.95
CA ASN A 78 -20.28 3.79 -14.03
C ASN A 78 -19.16 3.09 -14.82
N GLY A 79 -17.90 3.36 -14.46
CA GLY A 79 -16.72 2.76 -15.05
C GLY A 79 -16.37 1.40 -14.43
N ASN A 80 -15.16 0.97 -14.68
CA ASN A 80 -14.58 -0.25 -14.10
C ASN A 80 -13.17 0.03 -13.59
N ILE A 81 -12.47 -0.99 -13.09
CA ILE A 81 -11.14 -0.85 -12.52
C ILE A 81 -10.10 -0.34 -13.54
N SER A 82 -10.28 -0.65 -14.82
CA SER A 82 -9.36 -0.19 -15.89
C SER A 82 -9.64 1.25 -16.33
N ASN A 83 -10.85 1.77 -16.08
CA ASN A 83 -11.25 3.14 -16.43
C ASN A 83 -12.27 3.67 -15.40
N PRO A 84 -11.84 3.92 -14.15
CA PRO A 84 -12.73 4.39 -13.12
C PRO A 84 -13.07 5.88 -13.31
N ASP A 85 -14.32 6.24 -13.01
CA ASP A 85 -14.77 7.64 -13.13
C ASP A 85 -14.05 8.59 -12.17
N GLY A 86 -13.53 8.07 -11.06
CA GLY A 86 -12.73 8.83 -10.10
C GLY A 86 -11.50 9.48 -10.74
N LEU A 87 -10.86 8.82 -11.73
CA LEU A 87 -9.70 9.38 -12.44
C LEU A 87 -10.04 10.55 -13.36
N LYS A 88 -11.30 10.70 -13.74
CA LYS A 88 -11.79 11.80 -14.59
C LYS A 88 -12.08 13.07 -13.80
N LYS A 89 -12.10 12.98 -12.48
CA LYS A 89 -12.36 14.09 -11.56
C LYS A 89 -11.09 14.86 -11.25
N SER A 90 -11.22 16.13 -10.88
CA SER A 90 -10.08 16.95 -10.46
C SER A 90 -9.42 16.44 -9.18
N SER A 91 -10.21 15.89 -8.25
CA SER A 91 -9.75 15.28 -7.00
C SER A 91 -10.76 14.26 -6.51
N LEU A 92 -10.34 13.36 -5.62
CA LEU A 92 -11.23 12.49 -4.86
C LEU A 92 -11.97 13.28 -3.77
N ASN A 93 -13.08 12.73 -3.25
CA ASN A 93 -14.01 13.46 -2.37
C ASN A 93 -13.59 13.59 -0.91
N ASN A 94 -12.47 13.01 -0.51
CA ASN A 94 -11.94 13.00 0.86
C ASN A 94 -12.93 12.42 1.90
N GLU A 95 -13.69 11.41 1.50
CA GLU A 95 -14.67 10.75 2.38
C GLU A 95 -14.15 9.41 2.90
N ASN A 96 -14.40 9.18 4.17
CA ASN A 96 -14.22 7.87 4.82
C ASN A 96 -15.30 6.88 4.35
N SER A 97 -15.11 5.59 4.65
CA SER A 97 -16.10 4.55 4.38
C SER A 97 -16.61 3.97 5.69
N LEU A 98 -17.87 4.23 6.02
CA LEU A 98 -18.62 3.47 7.01
C LEU A 98 -20.03 3.30 6.47
N GLY A 99 -20.53 2.06 6.45
CA GLY A 99 -21.85 1.75 5.89
C GLY A 99 -21.94 1.84 4.36
N LYS A 100 -20.80 2.01 3.65
CA LYS A 100 -20.69 2.07 2.20
C LYS A 100 -19.96 0.83 1.67
N LYS A 101 -19.91 0.67 0.35
CA LYS A 101 -18.99 -0.30 -0.27
C LYS A 101 -17.57 0.24 -0.17
N PRO A 102 -16.67 -0.40 0.62
CA PRO A 102 -15.38 0.18 0.91
C PRO A 102 -14.40 0.03 -0.25
N CYS A 103 -13.58 1.04 -0.43
CA CYS A 103 -12.31 0.96 -1.15
C CYS A 103 -11.29 1.86 -0.48
N ILE A 104 -10.02 1.59 -0.70
CA ILE A 104 -8.96 2.54 -0.41
C ILE A 104 -8.47 3.06 -1.75
N ALA A 105 -8.77 4.30 -2.06
CA ALA A 105 -8.22 4.98 -3.21
C ALA A 105 -7.64 6.33 -2.78
N TYR A 106 -6.42 6.64 -3.21
CA TYR A 106 -5.80 7.95 -2.94
C TYR A 106 -4.92 8.40 -4.10
N GLU A 107 -4.74 9.68 -4.19
CA GLU A 107 -3.92 10.35 -5.19
C GLU A 107 -2.65 10.92 -4.57
N ILE A 108 -1.54 10.77 -5.28
CA ILE A 108 -0.31 11.51 -5.04
C ILE A 108 0.13 12.21 -6.33
N GLU A 109 0.85 13.31 -6.17
CA GLU A 109 1.46 14.02 -7.28
C GLU A 109 2.98 13.93 -7.18
N VAL A 110 3.60 13.64 -8.29
CA VAL A 110 5.04 13.42 -8.38
C VAL A 110 5.61 14.26 -9.50
N GLU A 111 6.59 15.08 -9.17
CA GLU A 111 7.38 15.80 -10.15
C GLU A 111 8.72 15.10 -10.33
N ILE A 112 9.11 14.89 -11.60
CA ILE A 112 10.37 14.27 -11.96
C ILE A 112 11.08 15.20 -12.92
N ASP A 113 12.26 15.68 -12.52
CA ASP A 113 13.07 16.57 -13.33
C ASP A 113 13.55 15.91 -14.62
N SER A 114 14.05 16.70 -15.54
CA SER A 114 14.61 16.21 -16.80
C SER A 114 15.73 15.20 -16.54
N LEU A 115 15.76 14.10 -17.31
CA LEU A 115 16.78 13.05 -17.26
C LEU A 115 17.06 12.49 -15.85
N SER A 116 16.06 12.57 -14.94
CA SER A 116 16.19 12.12 -13.57
C SER A 116 15.26 10.96 -13.23
N GLU A 117 15.40 10.41 -12.03
CA GLU A 117 14.51 9.40 -11.50
C GLU A 117 14.08 9.75 -10.06
N LYS A 118 12.91 9.27 -9.70
CA LYS A 118 12.39 9.41 -8.35
C LYS A 118 11.85 8.05 -7.90
N GLU A 119 12.24 7.64 -6.70
CA GLU A 119 11.73 6.44 -6.05
C GLU A 119 10.56 6.80 -5.15
N ILE A 120 9.56 5.95 -5.10
CA ILE A 120 8.38 6.09 -4.24
C ILE A 120 8.13 4.74 -3.58
N VAL A 121 7.88 4.78 -2.28
CA VAL A 121 7.46 3.60 -1.51
C VAL A 121 5.95 3.62 -1.36
N PHE A 122 5.31 2.49 -1.67
CA PHE A 122 3.93 2.19 -1.30
C PHE A 122 3.96 1.10 -0.24
N LEU A 123 3.28 1.34 0.86
CA LEU A 123 3.23 0.44 1.99
C LEU A 123 1.81 -0.09 2.16
N LEU A 124 1.70 -1.40 2.28
CA LEU A 124 0.49 -2.11 2.68
C LEU A 124 0.88 -3.04 3.83
N GLY A 125 0.13 -3.01 4.90
CA GLY A 125 0.38 -3.85 6.06
C GLY A 125 -0.88 -4.13 6.87
N ALA A 126 -0.72 -5.00 7.87
CA ALA A 126 -1.73 -5.32 8.87
C ALA A 126 -1.07 -5.39 10.24
N GLU A 127 -1.76 -4.86 11.25
CA GLU A 127 -1.31 -4.83 12.64
C GLU A 127 -2.47 -5.08 13.59
N ASP A 128 -2.15 -5.43 14.82
CA ASP A 128 -3.12 -5.66 15.88
C ASP A 128 -3.68 -4.36 16.48
N ALA A 129 -3.03 -3.22 16.21
CA ALA A 129 -3.47 -1.91 16.67
C ALA A 129 -3.08 -0.78 15.71
N VAL A 130 -3.92 0.25 15.67
CA VAL A 130 -3.68 1.44 14.83
C VAL A 130 -2.37 2.16 15.18
N ILE A 131 -1.96 2.14 16.44
CA ILE A 131 -0.72 2.83 16.85
C ILE A 131 0.51 2.15 16.23
N ASP A 132 0.51 0.83 16.15
CA ASP A 132 1.62 0.07 15.58
C ASP A 132 1.72 0.32 14.07
N SER A 133 0.57 0.39 13.38
CA SER A 133 0.53 0.73 11.95
C SER A 133 1.14 2.12 11.66
N LYS A 134 0.91 3.11 12.53
CA LYS A 134 1.51 4.46 12.40
C LYS A 134 3.03 4.42 12.57
N ASN A 135 3.52 3.68 13.55
CA ASN A 135 4.96 3.53 13.80
C ASN A 135 5.66 2.88 12.60
N ILE A 136 5.08 1.83 12.04
CA ILE A 136 5.63 1.13 10.88
C ILE A 136 5.53 2.01 9.63
N ALA A 137 4.40 2.67 9.40
CA ALA A 137 4.24 3.60 8.28
C ALA A 137 5.27 4.72 8.33
N TYR A 138 5.52 5.31 9.50
CA TYR A 138 6.57 6.33 9.69
C TYR A 138 7.97 5.79 9.41
N LYS A 139 8.30 4.57 9.90
CA LYS A 139 9.59 3.92 9.63
C LYS A 139 9.84 3.75 8.14
N TYR A 140 8.86 3.21 7.40
CA TYR A 140 9.00 2.87 5.99
C TYR A 140 8.58 3.99 5.02
N SER A 141 8.13 5.14 5.51
CA SER A 141 8.00 6.34 4.67
C SER A 141 9.35 6.84 4.14
N LYS A 142 10.45 6.45 4.79
CA LYS A 142 11.81 6.79 4.40
C LYS A 142 12.38 5.70 3.50
N ILE A 143 12.64 6.03 2.24
CA ILE A 143 13.20 5.11 1.23
C ILE A 143 14.46 4.39 1.72
N GLN A 144 15.33 5.13 2.44
CA GLN A 144 16.56 4.56 2.97
C GLN A 144 16.31 3.40 3.94
N ASN A 145 15.28 3.50 4.78
CA ASN A 145 14.93 2.41 5.71
C ASN A 145 14.44 1.17 4.94
N CYS A 146 13.67 1.36 3.87
CA CYS A 146 13.23 0.25 3.03
C CYS A 146 14.42 -0.45 2.35
N LYS A 147 15.39 0.31 1.84
CA LYS A 147 16.61 -0.26 1.26
C LYS A 147 17.43 -1.03 2.29
N GLN A 148 17.58 -0.48 3.50
CA GLN A 148 18.30 -1.15 4.57
C GLN A 148 17.62 -2.47 4.98
N GLU A 149 16.29 -2.47 5.13
CA GLU A 149 15.57 -3.69 5.47
C GLU A 149 15.67 -4.76 4.37
N LEU A 150 15.67 -4.36 3.11
CA LEU A 150 15.90 -5.31 2.01
C LEU A 150 17.28 -5.97 2.12
N GLU A 151 18.32 -5.21 2.43
CA GLU A 151 19.66 -5.76 2.63
C GLU A 151 19.74 -6.62 3.89
N ASN A 152 19.05 -6.25 4.98
CA ASN A 152 18.95 -7.06 6.19
C ASN A 152 18.31 -8.43 5.88
N VAL A 153 17.21 -8.45 5.14
CA VAL A 153 16.54 -9.70 4.72
C VAL A 153 17.46 -10.55 3.84
N LYS A 154 18.13 -9.93 2.87
CA LYS A 154 19.10 -10.65 2.02
C LYS A 154 20.26 -11.24 2.81
N SER A 155 20.77 -10.49 3.80
CA SER A 155 21.86 -10.97 4.67
C SER A 155 21.39 -12.13 5.52
N TYR A 156 20.22 -12.00 6.15
CA TYR A 156 19.61 -13.06 6.95
C TYR A 156 19.47 -14.38 6.17
N TRP A 157 18.93 -14.32 4.95
CA TRP A 157 18.79 -15.52 4.13
C TRP A 157 20.13 -16.09 3.66
N ARG A 158 21.10 -15.24 3.30
CA ARG A 158 22.45 -15.70 2.96
C ARG A 158 23.11 -16.44 4.13
N ASP A 159 22.93 -15.92 5.35
CA ASP A 159 23.51 -16.55 6.54
C ASP A 159 22.85 -17.91 6.85
N ILE A 160 21.54 -18.02 6.69
CA ILE A 160 20.81 -19.28 6.88
C ILE A 160 21.19 -20.30 5.82
N LEU A 161 21.05 -19.92 4.54
CA LEU A 161 21.29 -20.82 3.41
C LEU A 161 22.78 -21.15 3.24
N GLY A 162 23.67 -20.28 3.70
CA GLY A 162 25.12 -20.51 3.66
C GLY A 162 25.68 -21.42 4.75
N ARG A 163 24.86 -21.78 5.77
CA ARG A 163 25.33 -22.64 6.88
C ARG A 163 25.66 -24.07 6.46
N LEU A 164 24.99 -24.57 5.44
CA LEU A 164 25.26 -25.86 4.84
C LEU A 164 25.29 -25.71 3.33
N GLN A 165 26.44 -25.96 2.74
CA GLN A 165 26.60 -25.98 1.28
C GLN A 165 27.15 -27.34 0.87
N VAL A 166 26.46 -28.01 -0.03
CA VAL A 166 26.84 -29.31 -0.57
C VAL A 166 27.20 -29.13 -2.04
N TYR A 167 28.41 -29.51 -2.41
CA TYR A 167 28.86 -29.52 -3.79
C TYR A 167 29.01 -30.96 -4.26
N THR A 168 28.24 -31.33 -5.28
CA THR A 168 28.32 -32.65 -5.90
C THR A 168 28.84 -32.54 -7.33
N PRO A 169 29.36 -33.64 -7.92
CA PRO A 169 29.76 -33.65 -9.33
C PRO A 169 28.62 -33.46 -10.33
N LEU A 170 27.36 -33.61 -9.85
CA LEU A 170 26.13 -33.45 -10.64
C LEU A 170 25.54 -32.07 -10.36
N GLU A 171 25.64 -31.14 -11.31
CA GLU A 171 25.14 -29.77 -11.17
C GLU A 171 23.63 -29.71 -10.85
N SER A 172 22.83 -30.62 -11.42
CA SER A 172 21.40 -30.72 -11.12
C SER A 172 21.09 -31.07 -9.66
N MET A 173 21.98 -31.78 -8.97
CA MET A 173 21.80 -32.06 -7.54
C MET A 173 22.12 -30.83 -6.68
N ASN A 174 23.06 -30.01 -7.09
CA ASN A 174 23.45 -28.79 -6.36
C ASN A 174 22.36 -27.72 -6.37
N ILE A 175 21.39 -27.82 -7.29
CA ILE A 175 20.22 -26.90 -7.36
C ILE A 175 19.11 -27.34 -6.39
N ILE A 176 19.06 -28.65 -6.06
CA ILE A 176 18.00 -29.24 -5.24
C ILE A 176 18.37 -29.24 -3.75
N LEU A 177 19.65 -29.31 -3.45
CA LEU A 177 20.21 -29.34 -2.08
C LEU A 177 20.50 -27.95 -1.53
#